data_659e00f92a61f07b65f98e6488f94b43
#
_entry.id   659e00f92a61f07b65f98e6488f94b43
#
_cell.length_a   1.000
_cell.length_b   1.000
_cell.length_c   1.000
_cell.angle_alpha   90.00
_cell.angle_beta   90.00
_cell.angle_gamma   90.00
#
_symmetry.space_group_name_H-M   'P 1'
#
loop_
_entity.id
_entity.type
_entity.pdbx_description
1 polymer ?
#
loop_
_entity_poly.entity_id
_entity_poly.type
_entity_poly.pdbx_seq_one_letter_code
_entity_poly.pdbx_strand_id
1 'polypeptide(L)' 'MLNGNRIAEIEARLYKLENEESFLEMADIQSEAEKTRLRGIRQEQRILREELNRLTTN' A
#
# COMPACT_ATOMS: atom_id res chain seq x y z
N MET A 1 12.90 -13.35 14.23
CA MET A 1 13.81 -13.03 13.14
C MET A 1 13.49 -11.68 12.55
N LEU A 2 14.51 -10.99 12.06
CA LEU A 2 14.35 -9.62 11.58
C LEU A 2 13.41 -9.53 10.39
N ASN A 3 13.49 -10.47 9.45
CA ASN A 3 12.64 -10.45 8.27
C ASN A 3 11.16 -10.66 8.62
N GLY A 4 10.89 -11.47 9.64
CA GLY A 4 9.52 -11.70 10.06
C GLY A 4 8.84 -10.43 10.55
N ASN A 5 9.58 -9.60 11.32
CA ASN A 5 9.04 -8.33 11.79
C ASN A 5 8.79 -7.36 10.63
N ARG A 6 9.73 -7.30 9.67
CA ARG A 6 9.57 -6.41 8.53
C ARG A 6 8.43 -6.86 7.64
N ILE A 7 8.28 -8.16 7.43
CA ILE A 7 7.17 -8.71 6.65
C ILE A 7 5.84 -8.30 7.29
N ALA A 8 5.72 -8.45 8.61
CA ALA A 8 4.49 -8.07 9.31
C ALA A 8 4.21 -6.58 9.17
N GLU A 9 5.25 -5.74 9.25
CA GLU A 9 5.09 -4.29 9.06
C GLU A 9 4.57 -3.97 7.66
N ILE A 10 5.16 -4.60 6.65
CA ILE A 10 4.75 -4.36 5.27
C ILE A 10 3.30 -4.78 5.06
N GLU A 11 2.94 -5.96 5.56
CA GLU A 11 1.58 -6.45 5.41
C GLU A 11 0.56 -5.55 6.09
N ALA A 12 0.89 -5.06 7.29
CA ALA A 12 0.01 -4.14 8.00
C ALA A 12 -0.14 -2.82 7.24
N ARG A 13 0.97 -2.32 6.69
CA ARG A 13 0.92 -1.07 5.92
C ARG A 13 0.11 -1.24 4.64
N LEU A 14 0.31 -2.36 3.94
CA LEU A 14 -0.46 -2.65 2.73
C LEU A 14 -1.96 -2.73 3.03
N TYR A 15 -2.32 -3.33 4.14
CA TYR A 15 -3.71 -3.42 4.54
C TYR A 15 -4.33 -2.03 4.73
N LYS A 16 -3.61 -1.14 5.42
CA LYS A 16 -4.09 0.23 5.61
C LYS A 16 -4.21 0.98 4.29
N LEU A 17 -3.23 0.81 3.41
CA LEU A 17 -3.26 1.47 2.11
C LEU A 17 -4.41 0.97 1.25
N GLU A 18 -4.69 -0.34 1.27
CA GLU A 18 -5.82 -0.89 0.54
C GLU A 18 -7.14 -0.36 1.04
N ASN A 19 -7.28 -0.23 2.37
CA ASN A 19 -8.50 0.33 2.94
C ASN A 19 -8.68 1.79 2.54
N GLU A 20 -7.61 2.57 2.56
CA GLU A 20 -7.68 3.97 2.15
C GLU A 20 -8.00 4.08 0.67
N GLU A 21 -7.37 3.24 -0.15
CA GLU A 21 -7.64 3.22 -1.59
C GLU A 21 -9.12 2.93 -1.87
N SER A 22 -9.66 1.91 -1.21
CA SER A 22 -11.07 1.56 -1.39
C SER A 22 -11.99 2.69 -0.98
N PHE A 23 -11.66 3.36 0.13
CA PHE A 23 -12.47 4.48 0.61
C PHE A 23 -12.47 5.62 -0.42
N LEU A 24 -11.31 5.95 -0.97
CA LEU A 24 -11.21 7.02 -1.95
C LEU A 24 -11.89 6.66 -3.27
N GLU A 25 -11.84 5.38 -3.64
CA GLU A 25 -12.47 4.93 -4.89
C GLU A 25 -14.00 4.89 -4.81
N MET A 26 -14.57 4.93 -3.61
CA MET A 26 -16.02 4.95 -3.45
C MET A 26 -16.63 6.30 -3.83
N ALA A 27 -15.86 7.36 -3.91
CA ALA A 27 -16.35 8.66 -4.30
C ALA A 27 -16.67 8.69 -5.80
N ASP A 28 -17.86 9.21 -6.15
CA ASP A 28 -18.24 9.34 -7.55
C ASP A 28 -17.35 10.34 -8.28
N ILE A 29 -17.01 11.42 -7.59
CA ILE A 29 -16.14 12.45 -8.15
C ILE A 29 -14.99 12.65 -7.17
N GLN A 30 -13.78 12.56 -7.69
CA GLN A 30 -12.59 12.73 -6.88
C GLN A 30 -11.98 14.10 -7.13
N SER A 31 -11.60 14.78 -6.04
CA SER A 31 -10.86 16.04 -6.13
C SER A 31 -9.44 15.76 -6.62
N GLU A 32 -8.74 16.83 -7.00
CA GLU A 32 -7.34 16.69 -7.41
C GLU A 32 -6.48 16.16 -6.26
N ALA A 33 -6.78 16.59 -5.03
CA ALA A 33 -6.05 16.10 -3.87
C ALA A 33 -6.27 14.60 -3.69
N GLU A 34 -7.50 14.14 -3.89
CA GLU A 34 -7.80 12.71 -3.77
C GLU A 34 -7.13 11.89 -4.86
N LYS A 35 -7.11 12.40 -6.08
CA LYS A 35 -6.41 11.73 -7.18
C LYS A 35 -4.91 11.62 -6.90
N THR A 36 -4.33 12.69 -6.39
CA THR A 36 -2.91 12.71 -6.03
C THR A 36 -2.63 11.70 -4.92
N ARG A 37 -3.52 11.65 -3.91
CA ARG A 37 -3.37 10.68 -2.83
C ARG A 37 -3.44 9.25 -3.34
N LEU A 38 -4.38 8.97 -4.26
CA LEU A 38 -4.49 7.63 -4.85
C LEU A 38 -3.23 7.22 -5.60
N ARG A 39 -2.64 8.14 -6.35
CA ARG A 39 -1.39 7.85 -7.05
C ARG A 39 -0.29 7.50 -6.06
N GLY A 40 -0.20 8.27 -4.97
CA GLY A 40 0.79 8.00 -3.93
C GLY A 40 0.58 6.66 -3.26
N ILE A 41 -0.68 6.31 -2.97
CA ILE A 41 -1.01 5.02 -2.38
C ILE A 41 -0.57 3.89 -3.30
N ARG A 42 -0.90 3.97 -4.58
CA ARG A 42 -0.57 2.92 -5.54
C ARG A 42 0.93 2.76 -5.70
N GLN A 43 1.66 3.87 -5.69
CA GLN A 43 3.11 3.81 -5.78
C GLN A 43 3.71 3.16 -4.53
N GLU A 44 3.23 3.54 -3.36
CA GLU A 44 3.71 2.94 -2.11
C GLU A 44 3.39 1.45 -2.06
N GLN A 45 2.18 1.06 -2.47
CA GLN A 45 1.81 -0.35 -2.52
C GLN A 45 2.77 -1.14 -3.41
N ARG A 46 3.11 -0.60 -4.56
CA ARG A 46 4.03 -1.27 -5.48
C ARG A 46 5.40 -1.47 -4.85
N ILE A 47 5.93 -0.43 -4.22
CA ILE A 47 7.24 -0.50 -3.57
C ILE A 47 7.22 -1.54 -2.45
N LEU A 48 6.17 -1.52 -1.64
CA LEU A 48 6.07 -2.45 -0.52
C LEU A 48 5.89 -3.89 -0.99
N ARG A 49 5.12 -4.11 -2.06
CA ARG A 49 4.96 -5.46 -2.60
C ARG A 49 6.26 -6.00 -3.18
N GLU A 50 7.04 -5.13 -3.80
CA GLU A 50 8.34 -5.53 -4.31
C GLU A 50 9.28 -5.92 -3.18
N GLU A 51 9.28 -5.13 -2.11
CA GLU A 51 10.08 -5.46 -0.93
C GLU A 51 9.62 -6.77 -0.31
N LEU A 52 8.32 -6.95 -0.16
CA LEU A 52 7.75 -8.17 0.41
C LEU A 52 8.16 -9.38 -0.42
N ASN A 53 8.10 -9.26 -1.73
CA ASN A 53 8.49 -10.33 -2.63
C ASN A 53 9.96 -10.71 -2.44
N ARG A 54 10.82 -9.70 -2.30
CA ARG A 54 12.25 -9.95 -2.07
C ARG A 54 12.49 -10.66 -0.73
N LEU A 55 11.74 -10.28 0.29
CA LEU A 55 11.91 -10.86 1.63
C LEU A 55 11.37 -12.29 1.73
N THR A 56 10.40 -12.63 0.89
CA THR A 56 9.76 -13.95 0.94
C THR A 56 10.29 -14.91 -0.11
N THR A 57 11.10 -14.44 -1.05
CA THR A 57 11.69 -15.26 -2.11
C THR A 57 13.17 -15.47 -1.81
N ASN A 58 13.59 -16.68 -1.69
CA ASN A 58 14.99 -17.02 -1.46
C ASN A 58 15.50 -17.94 -2.54
#